data_20c95094f63e1080cad3822419bef7db
#
_entry.id   20c95094f63e1080cad3822419bef7db
#
_cell.length_a   1.000
_cell.length_b   1.000
_cell.length_c   1.000
_cell.angle_alpha   90.00
_cell.angle_beta   90.00
_cell.angle_gamma   90.00
#
_symmetry.space_group_name_H-M   'P 1'
#
loop_
_entity.id
_entity.type
_entity.pdbx_description
1 polymer ?
#
loop_
_entity_poly.entity_id
_entity_poly.type
_entity_poly.pdbx_seq_one_letter_code
_entity_poly.pdbx_strand_id
1 'polypeptide(L)'
;MNMSFKRHFLAVVIIVTSVIASTSQASKKPPEPAENWTSVVRSSPYWSSQGVYQNITTIRRWVLKESGYCSKPDRHILFDMRGQFLGYIDDGSDREATQVRLNDTRASLAATGRADDWTPGGPDRTGYPFALSCRQPHVNLDEAVARYLGTLPSELIWGAWDDLSFASQEAPQPLHEALMYVYGLREQQQRLDLPVSLPKYLGGQVLIESSGQQRAHSAANAKGILQLSPSALKDCRIKPANHWHRLAQIDCALKLMDQNARNLRPPFEARFGHLPDDKGDQLFTLLLVQAYHGGASRVQSLLENETLSKPAIYFAQEHERFSAGDIAFGMVFHNLGRDRFGLASLYYVADVQLATEALCKTARLADTRFCQ
;
A
#
# COMPACT_ATOMS: atom_id res chain seq x y z
N MET A 1 -60.19 -1.51 65.71
CA MET A 1 -58.90 -2.22 65.95
C MET A 1 -58.03 -2.04 64.71
N ASN A 2 -57.26 -0.94 64.71
CA ASN A 2 -56.43 -0.57 63.55
C ASN A 2 -55.00 -1.02 63.83
N MET A 3 -54.49 -1.86 63.02
CA MET A 3 -53.06 -2.22 62.99
C MET A 3 -52.40 -1.57 61.75
N SER A 4 -51.61 -0.52 62.04
CA SER A 4 -50.80 0.19 61.07
C SER A 4 -49.52 -0.58 60.78
N PHE A 5 -49.31 -1.00 59.50
CA PHE A 5 -48.08 -1.60 59.03
C PHE A 5 -47.14 -0.52 58.50
N LYS A 6 -46.10 -0.23 59.25
CA LYS A 6 -44.98 0.63 58.79
C LYS A 6 -44.09 -0.17 57.84
N ARG A 7 -44.07 0.16 56.56
CA ARG A 7 -43.10 -0.32 55.60
C ARG A 7 -41.79 0.48 55.73
N HIS A 8 -40.73 -0.23 56.12
CA HIS A 8 -39.37 0.32 56.04
C HIS A 8 -38.85 0.15 54.62
N PHE A 9 -38.60 1.27 53.93
CA PHE A 9 -37.85 1.26 52.68
C PHE A 9 -36.35 1.20 52.99
N LEU A 10 -35.71 0.06 52.67
CA LEU A 10 -34.25 -0.03 52.70
C LEU A 10 -33.74 0.50 51.36
N ALA A 11 -33.10 1.68 51.41
CA ALA A 11 -32.43 2.23 50.25
C ALA A 11 -31.10 1.49 50.05
N VAL A 12 -31.04 0.64 49.02
CA VAL A 12 -29.78 0.03 48.58
C VAL A 12 -29.05 1.07 47.68
N VAL A 13 -28.01 1.68 48.25
CA VAL A 13 -27.09 2.54 47.49
C VAL A 13 -26.16 1.61 46.69
N ILE A 14 -26.42 1.47 45.41
CA ILE A 14 -25.49 0.82 44.47
C ILE A 14 -24.40 1.84 44.13
N ILE A 15 -23.23 1.68 44.74
CA ILE A 15 -22.02 2.41 44.34
C ILE A 15 -21.52 1.75 43.07
N VAL A 16 -21.85 2.37 41.92
CA VAL A 16 -21.24 2.02 40.64
C VAL A 16 -19.83 2.61 40.62
N THR A 17 -18.85 1.84 41.00
CA THR A 17 -17.43 2.15 40.75
C THR A 17 -17.16 2.02 39.27
N SER A 18 -17.23 3.15 38.56
CA SER A 18 -16.77 3.27 37.19
C SER A 18 -15.24 3.09 37.18
N VAL A 19 -14.79 1.89 36.86
CA VAL A 19 -13.40 1.65 36.52
C VAL A 19 -13.19 2.32 35.17
N ILE A 20 -12.70 3.54 35.16
CA ILE A 20 -12.15 4.20 33.99
C ILE A 20 -10.85 3.44 33.68
N ALA A 21 -10.93 2.48 32.78
CA ALA A 21 -9.76 1.89 32.15
C ALA A 21 -9.10 3.01 31.33
N SER A 22 -8.15 3.71 31.95
CA SER A 22 -7.23 4.58 31.24
C SER A 22 -6.42 3.71 30.31
N THR A 23 -6.87 3.57 29.07
CA THR A 23 -6.01 3.12 27.98
C THR A 23 -4.91 4.16 27.85
N SER A 24 -3.79 3.89 28.49
CA SER A 24 -2.54 4.58 28.23
C SER A 24 -2.21 4.33 26.76
N GLN A 25 -2.74 5.19 25.88
CA GLN A 25 -2.11 5.42 24.60
C GLN A 25 -0.74 5.97 24.95
N ALA A 26 0.27 5.09 24.88
CA ALA A 26 1.66 5.53 24.84
C ALA A 26 1.73 6.52 23.68
N SER A 27 1.77 7.82 24.01
CA SER A 27 2.00 8.87 23.04
C SER A 27 3.38 8.58 22.48
N LYS A 28 3.45 7.94 21.31
CA LYS A 28 4.72 7.82 20.57
C LYS A 28 5.18 9.27 20.41
N LYS A 29 6.27 9.63 21.08
CA LYS A 29 6.96 10.91 20.90
C LYS A 29 7.01 11.15 19.38
N PRO A 30 6.57 12.32 18.88
CA PRO A 30 6.70 12.61 17.46
C PRO A 30 8.15 12.34 17.06
N PRO A 31 8.40 11.68 15.92
CA PRO A 31 9.76 11.42 15.47
C PRO A 31 10.52 12.75 15.42
N GLU A 32 11.72 12.76 15.96
CA GLU A 32 12.57 13.97 15.92
C GLU A 32 12.93 14.25 14.47
N PRO A 33 12.88 15.52 14.01
CA PRO A 33 13.28 15.88 12.67
C PRO A 33 14.73 15.42 12.46
N ALA A 34 14.98 14.67 11.38
CA ALA A 34 16.35 14.34 10.99
C ALA A 34 17.13 15.65 10.82
N GLU A 35 18.24 15.80 11.53
CA GLU A 35 19.02 17.05 11.59
C GLU A 35 19.43 17.57 10.21
N ASN A 36 19.49 16.69 9.22
CA ASN A 36 19.88 17.06 7.87
C ASN A 36 19.20 16.24 6.77
N TRP A 37 17.88 16.08 6.85
CA TRP A 37 17.13 15.31 5.86
C TRP A 37 17.25 15.86 4.43
N THR A 38 17.51 17.16 4.25
CA THR A 38 17.77 17.76 2.92
C THR A 38 19.06 17.25 2.30
N SER A 39 20.07 16.88 3.09
CA SER A 39 21.27 16.25 2.55
C SER A 39 21.04 14.77 2.25
N VAL A 40 20.20 14.08 3.01
CA VAL A 40 19.77 12.71 2.71
C VAL A 40 19.05 12.69 1.36
N VAL A 41 18.12 13.63 1.13
CA VAL A 41 17.43 13.81 -0.14
C VAL A 41 18.44 14.03 -1.28
N ARG A 42 19.40 14.92 -1.10
CA ARG A 42 20.39 15.26 -2.12
C ARG A 42 21.40 14.17 -2.40
N SER A 43 21.68 13.31 -1.44
CA SER A 43 22.58 12.17 -1.62
C SER A 43 21.94 10.95 -2.26
N SER A 44 20.61 10.97 -2.45
CA SER A 44 19.89 9.86 -3.09
C SER A 44 20.20 9.77 -4.58
N PRO A 45 20.33 8.55 -5.15
CA PRO A 45 20.75 8.34 -6.53
C PRO A 45 19.65 8.57 -7.57
N TYR A 46 18.65 9.38 -7.27
CA TYR A 46 17.48 9.56 -8.14
C TYR A 46 17.77 10.24 -9.48
N TRP A 47 18.85 10.99 -9.60
CA TRP A 47 19.25 11.59 -10.87
C TRP A 47 19.87 10.61 -11.88
N SER A 48 20.19 9.41 -11.47
CA SER A 48 20.73 8.38 -12.36
C SER A 48 19.65 7.67 -13.18
N SER A 49 18.37 7.75 -12.74
CA SER A 49 17.25 7.17 -13.46
C SER A 49 16.68 8.17 -14.47
N GLN A 50 16.33 7.65 -15.65
CA GLN A 50 15.61 8.44 -16.67
C GLN A 50 14.08 8.44 -16.43
N GLY A 51 13.59 7.58 -15.55
CA GLY A 51 12.19 7.48 -15.15
C GLY A 51 11.93 8.03 -13.77
N VAL A 52 10.71 7.89 -13.29
CA VAL A 52 10.26 8.40 -11.98
C VAL A 52 10.37 7.39 -10.85
N TYR A 53 10.67 6.13 -11.15
CA TYR A 53 10.66 5.03 -10.19
C TYR A 53 11.58 5.27 -8.99
N GLN A 54 12.85 5.58 -9.24
CA GLN A 54 13.83 5.82 -8.17
C GLN A 54 13.44 7.02 -7.30
N ASN A 55 12.92 8.08 -7.93
CA ASN A 55 12.49 9.28 -7.22
C ASN A 55 11.34 8.97 -6.26
N ILE A 56 10.30 8.30 -6.75
CA ILE A 56 9.14 7.93 -5.95
C ILE A 56 9.52 6.93 -4.86
N THR A 57 10.29 5.91 -5.18
CA THR A 57 10.76 4.92 -4.20
C THR A 57 11.59 5.57 -3.10
N THR A 58 12.46 6.53 -3.44
CA THR A 58 13.25 7.30 -2.46
C THR A 58 12.35 8.12 -1.53
N ILE A 59 11.40 8.87 -2.09
CA ILE A 59 10.43 9.66 -1.30
C ILE A 59 9.64 8.76 -0.35
N ARG A 60 9.13 7.64 -0.84
CA ARG A 60 8.35 6.70 -0.02
C ARG A 60 9.19 6.01 1.04
N ARG A 61 10.47 5.75 0.77
CA ARG A 61 11.40 5.21 1.76
C ARG A 61 11.50 6.10 2.98
N TRP A 62 11.61 7.40 2.79
CA TRP A 62 11.62 8.33 3.93
C TRP A 62 10.32 8.29 4.72
N VAL A 63 9.18 8.24 4.05
CA VAL A 63 7.87 8.18 4.72
C VAL A 63 7.70 6.90 5.52
N LEU A 64 8.16 5.75 4.99
CA LEU A 64 7.93 4.45 5.60
C LEU A 64 9.01 4.06 6.62
N LYS A 65 10.27 4.42 6.35
CA LYS A 65 11.40 3.91 7.13
C LYS A 65 12.10 4.95 7.98
N GLU A 66 12.12 6.20 7.52
CA GLU A 66 12.86 7.26 8.18
C GLU A 66 11.89 8.22 8.86
N SER A 67 12.12 8.43 10.14
CA SER A 67 11.32 9.36 10.93
C SER A 67 11.96 10.74 10.94
N GLY A 68 11.16 11.76 11.12
CA GLY A 68 11.64 13.07 11.49
C GLY A 68 11.41 14.19 10.48
N TYR A 69 11.36 13.94 9.19
CA TYR A 69 11.12 15.00 8.21
C TYR A 69 9.64 15.39 8.07
N CYS A 70 8.72 14.57 8.58
CA CYS A 70 7.30 14.87 8.70
C CYS A 70 6.90 15.06 10.18
N SER A 71 7.52 16.01 10.87
CA SER A 71 7.26 16.26 12.30
C SER A 71 5.92 16.90 12.58
N LYS A 72 5.29 17.56 11.59
CA LYS A 72 3.99 18.24 11.71
C LYS A 72 2.97 17.54 10.81
N PRO A 73 1.85 17.03 11.35
CA PRO A 73 0.84 16.32 10.54
C PRO A 73 0.15 17.23 9.52
N ASP A 74 0.01 18.56 9.83
CA ASP A 74 -0.69 19.53 9.00
C ASP A 74 0.24 20.19 7.96
N ARG A 75 1.20 19.44 7.47
CA ARG A 75 2.21 19.92 6.56
C ARG A 75 2.32 19.03 5.32
N HIS A 76 2.64 19.62 4.19
CA HIS A 76 3.03 18.94 2.97
C HIS A 76 4.51 19.16 2.69
N ILE A 77 5.15 18.14 2.12
CA ILE A 77 6.49 18.21 1.58
C ILE A 77 6.37 18.33 0.08
N LEU A 78 6.93 19.40 -0.50
CA LEU A 78 6.90 19.65 -1.93
C LEU A 78 8.20 19.16 -2.57
N PHE A 79 8.07 18.36 -3.63
CA PHE A 79 9.17 17.83 -4.43
C PHE A 79 9.00 18.22 -5.90
N ASP A 80 10.12 18.37 -6.60
CA ASP A 80 10.13 18.44 -8.06
C ASP A 80 10.01 17.05 -8.70
N MET A 81 9.97 16.99 -10.03
CA MET A 81 9.90 15.76 -10.81
C MET A 81 11.13 14.85 -10.62
N ARG A 82 12.25 15.40 -10.15
CA ARG A 82 13.48 14.65 -9.85
C ARG A 82 13.54 14.16 -8.42
N GLY A 83 12.47 14.39 -7.62
CA GLY A 83 12.43 14.04 -6.20
C GLY A 83 13.25 14.96 -5.32
N GLN A 84 13.65 16.16 -5.81
CA GLN A 84 14.35 17.15 -5.00
C GLN A 84 13.36 17.88 -4.10
N PHE A 85 13.73 18.04 -2.84
CA PHE A 85 12.96 18.83 -1.90
C PHE A 85 12.95 20.30 -2.28
N LEU A 86 11.76 20.88 -2.38
CA LEU A 86 11.55 22.28 -2.70
C LEU A 86 11.16 23.13 -1.48
N GLY A 87 10.36 22.57 -0.58
CA GLY A 87 9.91 23.28 0.60
C GLY A 87 8.83 22.53 1.37
N TYR A 88 8.41 23.14 2.49
CA TYR A 88 7.21 22.75 3.24
C TYR A 88 6.08 23.71 2.95
N ILE A 89 4.85 23.21 2.99
CA ILE A 89 3.63 23.98 2.90
C ILE A 89 2.70 23.49 3.99
N ASP A 90 2.22 24.41 4.84
CA ASP A 90 1.24 24.07 5.87
C ASP A 90 -0.18 24.01 5.25
N ASP A 91 -1.04 23.16 5.81
CA ASP A 91 -2.45 23.07 5.41
C ASP A 91 -3.16 24.43 5.52
N GLY A 92 -4.12 24.66 4.65
CA GLY A 92 -5.09 25.74 4.76
C GLY A 92 -6.18 25.40 5.77
N SER A 93 -7.19 26.28 5.87
CA SER A 93 -8.36 26.06 6.73
C SER A 93 -9.18 24.84 6.34
N ASP A 94 -9.11 24.46 5.08
CA ASP A 94 -9.81 23.33 4.47
C ASP A 94 -9.02 22.81 3.27
N ARG A 95 -9.56 21.78 2.62
CA ARG A 95 -8.91 21.12 1.47
C ARG A 95 -8.68 22.05 0.29
N GLU A 96 -9.64 22.93 0.03
CA GLU A 96 -9.57 23.86 -1.10
C GLU A 96 -8.51 24.94 -0.83
N ALA A 97 -8.50 25.54 0.35
CA ALA A 97 -7.49 26.49 0.77
C ALA A 97 -6.08 25.87 0.76
N THR A 98 -5.93 24.60 1.15
CA THR A 98 -4.67 23.87 1.03
C THR A 98 -4.24 23.73 -0.42
N GLN A 99 -5.16 23.39 -1.32
CA GLN A 99 -4.84 23.25 -2.74
C GLN A 99 -4.44 24.59 -3.38
N VAL A 100 -5.07 25.70 -2.98
CA VAL A 100 -4.69 27.05 -3.43
C VAL A 100 -3.25 27.36 -3.00
N ARG A 101 -2.91 27.16 -1.72
CA ARG A 101 -1.53 27.36 -1.23
C ARG A 101 -0.50 26.52 -1.98
N LEU A 102 -0.84 25.25 -2.26
CA LEU A 102 0.02 24.36 -3.04
C LEU A 102 0.25 24.90 -4.46
N ASN A 103 -0.80 25.38 -5.12
CA ASN A 103 -0.72 25.94 -6.46
C ASN A 103 0.09 27.23 -6.50
N ASP A 104 -0.14 28.15 -5.56
CA ASP A 104 0.58 29.42 -5.46
C ASP A 104 2.07 29.20 -5.21
N THR A 105 2.41 28.28 -4.32
CA THR A 105 3.80 27.92 -4.03
C THR A 105 4.48 27.29 -5.25
N ARG A 106 3.79 26.39 -5.95
CA ARG A 106 4.30 25.79 -7.19
C ARG A 106 4.53 26.84 -8.28
N ALA A 107 3.58 27.77 -8.44
CA ALA A 107 3.71 28.87 -9.40
C ALA A 107 4.92 29.77 -9.07
N SER A 108 5.10 30.12 -7.79
CA SER A 108 6.25 30.89 -7.33
C SER A 108 7.58 30.17 -7.56
N LEU A 109 7.65 28.86 -7.29
CA LEU A 109 8.86 28.06 -7.53
C LEU A 109 9.18 27.96 -9.03
N ALA A 110 8.17 27.81 -9.88
CA ALA A 110 8.34 27.80 -11.33
C ALA A 110 8.84 29.15 -11.84
N ALA A 111 8.27 30.28 -11.38
CA ALA A 111 8.68 31.61 -11.76
C ALA A 111 10.13 31.96 -11.35
N THR A 112 10.64 31.33 -10.30
CA THR A 112 12.03 31.48 -9.83
C THR A 112 13.01 30.45 -10.42
N GLY A 113 12.56 29.59 -11.33
CA GLY A 113 13.36 28.51 -11.92
C GLY A 113 13.74 27.39 -10.95
N ARG A 114 13.07 27.31 -9.78
CA ARG A 114 13.32 26.27 -8.78
C ARG A 114 12.52 24.98 -9.01
N ALA A 115 11.53 25.04 -9.87
CA ALA A 115 10.78 23.88 -10.33
C ALA A 115 10.68 23.95 -11.85
N ASP A 116 10.90 22.81 -12.53
CA ASP A 116 10.85 22.77 -13.99
C ASP A 116 9.37 22.90 -14.46
N ASP A 117 8.66 21.83 -14.64
CA ASP A 117 7.26 21.87 -15.10
C ASP A 117 6.28 22.11 -13.94
N TRP A 118 5.35 23.01 -14.14
CA TRP A 118 4.24 23.23 -13.22
C TRP A 118 2.89 23.09 -13.90
N THR A 119 2.02 22.31 -13.30
CA THR A 119 0.63 22.13 -13.72
C THR A 119 -0.27 22.32 -12.51
N PRO A 120 -1.31 23.19 -12.58
CA PRO A 120 -2.22 23.41 -11.46
C PRO A 120 -2.90 22.12 -11.02
N GLY A 121 -2.93 21.89 -9.71
CA GLY A 121 -3.79 20.90 -9.09
C GLY A 121 -5.20 21.42 -8.86
N GLY A 122 -6.09 20.55 -8.45
CA GLY A 122 -7.45 20.89 -8.05
C GLY A 122 -7.92 19.96 -6.93
N PRO A 123 -9.16 20.10 -6.44
CA PRO A 123 -9.69 19.28 -5.34
C PRO A 123 -9.55 17.78 -5.57
N ASP A 124 -9.67 17.35 -6.84
CA ASP A 124 -9.68 15.94 -7.23
C ASP A 124 -8.51 15.54 -8.13
N ARG A 125 -7.50 16.40 -8.27
CA ARG A 125 -6.32 16.12 -9.09
C ARG A 125 -5.06 16.70 -8.50
N THR A 126 -3.96 16.01 -8.72
CA THR A 126 -2.62 16.44 -8.32
C THR A 126 -2.02 17.36 -9.38
N GLY A 127 -1.39 18.44 -8.93
CA GLY A 127 -0.57 19.33 -9.78
C GLY A 127 0.92 18.98 -9.70
N TYR A 128 1.71 19.55 -10.58
CA TYR A 128 3.17 19.43 -10.58
C TYR A 128 3.82 20.79 -10.23
N PRO A 129 4.94 20.81 -9.51
CA PRO A 129 5.58 19.71 -8.77
C PRO A 129 4.60 19.08 -7.78
N PHE A 130 4.72 17.79 -7.52
CA PHE A 130 3.79 17.10 -6.63
C PHE A 130 4.15 17.29 -5.15
N ALA A 131 3.17 17.10 -4.28
CA ALA A 131 3.33 17.20 -2.84
C ALA A 131 2.96 15.87 -2.17
N LEU A 132 3.67 15.56 -1.08
CA LEU A 132 3.39 14.45 -0.19
C LEU A 132 2.87 15.00 1.13
N SER A 133 1.66 14.61 1.53
CA SER A 133 1.13 14.96 2.85
C SER A 133 1.84 14.20 3.96
N CYS A 134 2.19 14.88 5.03
CA CYS A 134 2.72 14.26 6.23
C CYS A 134 1.67 13.45 7.03
N ARG A 135 0.38 13.57 6.70
CA ARG A 135 -0.72 12.75 7.27
C ARG A 135 -0.88 11.39 6.58
N GLN A 136 -0.03 11.04 5.64
CA GLN A 136 -0.19 9.76 4.95
C GLN A 136 -0.03 8.58 5.93
N PRO A 137 -0.76 7.48 5.69
CA PRO A 137 -0.65 6.29 6.50
C PRO A 137 0.81 5.84 6.62
N HIS A 138 1.22 5.59 7.84
CA HIS A 138 2.55 5.08 8.15
C HIS A 138 2.46 3.62 8.55
N VAL A 139 3.27 2.78 7.93
CA VAL A 139 3.44 1.38 8.30
C VAL A 139 4.76 1.23 9.03
N ASN A 140 4.70 0.76 10.27
CA ASN A 140 5.91 0.31 10.97
C ASN A 140 6.36 -1.02 10.35
N LEU A 141 7.29 -0.95 9.40
CA LEU A 141 7.73 -2.12 8.64
C LEU A 141 8.40 -3.18 9.52
N ASP A 142 9.17 -2.79 10.53
CA ASP A 142 9.85 -3.75 11.41
C ASP A 142 8.82 -4.59 12.20
N GLU A 143 7.80 -3.92 12.77
CA GLU A 143 6.70 -4.60 13.47
C GLU A 143 5.87 -5.45 12.51
N ALA A 144 5.56 -4.95 11.32
CA ALA A 144 4.80 -5.67 10.32
C ALA A 144 5.53 -6.93 9.83
N VAL A 145 6.85 -6.82 9.58
CA VAL A 145 7.72 -7.94 9.23
C VAL A 145 7.75 -8.97 10.36
N ALA A 146 7.95 -8.53 11.61
CA ALA A 146 7.95 -9.40 12.78
C ALA A 146 6.64 -10.19 12.89
N ARG A 147 5.50 -9.53 12.69
CA ARG A 147 4.17 -10.16 12.71
C ARG A 147 4.00 -11.15 11.56
N TYR A 148 4.38 -10.78 10.36
CA TYR A 148 4.27 -11.63 9.17
C TYR A 148 5.12 -12.90 9.28
N LEU A 149 6.31 -12.80 9.89
CA LEU A 149 7.23 -13.92 10.13
C LEU A 149 6.95 -14.69 11.44
N GLY A 150 5.90 -14.31 12.19
CA GLY A 150 5.43 -15.05 13.34
C GLY A 150 6.33 -14.97 14.58
N THR A 151 7.02 -13.86 14.78
CA THR A 151 7.79 -13.64 16.02
C THR A 151 6.88 -13.34 17.23
N LEU A 152 5.59 -13.06 16.98
CA LEU A 152 4.57 -12.88 18.00
C LEU A 152 3.67 -14.15 18.02
N PRO A 153 3.61 -14.93 19.11
CA PRO A 153 2.86 -16.20 19.16
C PRO A 153 1.37 -16.08 18.81
N SER A 154 0.73 -14.95 19.15
CA SER A 154 -0.67 -14.67 18.85
C SER A 154 -0.97 -14.52 17.34
N GLU A 155 0.03 -14.37 16.53
CA GLU A 155 -0.10 -14.15 15.07
C GLU A 155 0.13 -15.44 14.26
N LEU A 156 0.42 -16.54 14.92
CA LEU A 156 0.56 -17.85 14.26
C LEU A 156 -0.77 -18.37 13.75
N ILE A 157 -0.75 -19.20 12.72
CA ILE A 157 -1.91 -19.66 11.98
C ILE A 157 -1.98 -21.19 11.98
N TRP A 158 -3.17 -21.71 12.15
CA TRP A 158 -3.55 -23.09 11.86
C TRP A 158 -5.01 -23.15 11.42
N GLY A 159 -5.44 -24.27 10.87
CA GLY A 159 -6.83 -24.55 10.55
C GLY A 159 -7.08 -24.95 9.11
N ALA A 160 -8.35 -24.96 8.75
CA ALA A 160 -8.79 -25.39 7.43
C ALA A 160 -9.73 -24.35 6.80
N TRP A 161 -9.70 -24.29 5.48
CA TRP A 161 -10.60 -23.50 4.66
C TRP A 161 -10.80 -24.21 3.31
N ASP A 162 -12.05 -24.54 2.96
CA ASP A 162 -12.36 -25.31 1.76
C ASP A 162 -11.50 -26.57 1.66
N ASP A 163 -10.75 -26.76 0.62
CA ASP A 163 -9.80 -27.85 0.41
C ASP A 163 -8.39 -27.60 1.01
N LEU A 164 -8.21 -26.46 1.69
CA LEU A 164 -6.96 -26.10 2.37
C LEU A 164 -6.94 -26.66 3.79
N SER A 165 -5.84 -27.29 4.19
CA SER A 165 -5.57 -27.68 5.57
C SER A 165 -4.14 -27.32 5.92
N PHE A 166 -3.95 -26.37 6.85
CA PHE A 166 -2.66 -25.78 7.14
C PHE A 166 -2.35 -25.84 8.63
N ALA A 167 -1.22 -26.44 8.94
CA ALA A 167 -0.67 -26.54 10.29
C ALA A 167 -1.66 -27.19 11.29
N SER A 168 -1.31 -27.23 12.58
CA SER A 168 -2.20 -27.66 13.65
C SER A 168 -2.16 -26.69 14.83
N GLN A 169 -3.08 -26.84 15.77
CA GLN A 169 -3.10 -26.00 16.97
C GLN A 169 -1.86 -26.20 17.84
N GLU A 170 -1.29 -27.41 17.83
CA GLU A 170 -0.08 -27.77 18.57
C GLU A 170 1.20 -27.24 17.89
N ALA A 171 1.14 -27.03 16.57
CA ALA A 171 2.27 -26.58 15.78
C ALA A 171 1.82 -25.48 14.77
N PRO A 172 1.36 -24.33 15.27
CA PRO A 172 0.90 -23.25 14.41
C PRO A 172 2.09 -22.60 13.68
N GLN A 173 1.85 -22.03 12.51
CA GLN A 173 2.88 -21.50 11.62
C GLN A 173 2.67 -20.01 11.32
N PRO A 174 3.74 -19.29 10.90
CA PRO A 174 3.66 -17.89 10.51
C PRO A 174 2.74 -17.62 9.32
N LEU A 175 2.32 -16.37 9.17
CA LEU A 175 1.53 -15.91 8.02
C LEU A 175 2.27 -16.10 6.69
N HIS A 176 3.59 -15.92 6.69
CA HIS A 176 4.42 -16.21 5.51
C HIS A 176 4.25 -17.64 5.01
N GLU A 177 4.35 -18.61 5.91
CA GLU A 177 4.21 -20.04 5.54
C GLU A 177 2.80 -20.36 5.03
N ALA A 178 1.78 -19.74 5.64
CA ALA A 178 0.40 -19.90 5.18
C ALA A 178 0.20 -19.36 3.75
N LEU A 179 0.77 -18.18 3.47
CA LEU A 179 0.70 -17.57 2.14
C LEU A 179 1.38 -18.46 1.09
N MET A 180 2.60 -18.92 1.38
CA MET A 180 3.35 -19.80 0.47
C MET A 180 2.70 -21.15 0.27
N TYR A 181 2.11 -21.73 1.32
CA TYR A 181 1.36 -22.97 1.25
C TYR A 181 0.14 -22.86 0.31
N VAL A 182 -0.68 -21.82 0.50
CA VAL A 182 -1.87 -21.63 -0.36
C VAL A 182 -1.47 -21.36 -1.79
N TYR A 183 -0.46 -20.49 -2.01
CA TYR A 183 0.06 -20.20 -3.35
C TYR A 183 0.56 -21.48 -4.04
N GLY A 184 1.46 -22.22 -3.42
CA GLY A 184 2.04 -23.45 -4.00
C GLY A 184 0.99 -24.53 -4.27
N LEU A 185 0.01 -24.69 -3.39
CA LEU A 185 -1.09 -25.66 -3.61
C LEU A 185 -1.96 -25.25 -4.82
N ARG A 186 -2.31 -23.96 -4.93
CA ARG A 186 -3.11 -23.45 -6.06
C ARG A 186 -2.34 -23.53 -7.38
N GLU A 187 -1.04 -23.28 -7.35
CA GLU A 187 -0.14 -23.46 -8.51
C GLU A 187 -0.10 -24.95 -8.95
N GLN A 188 0.12 -25.88 -8.02
CA GLN A 188 0.10 -27.32 -8.28
C GLN A 188 -1.24 -27.80 -8.84
N GLN A 189 -2.34 -27.21 -8.40
CA GLN A 189 -3.69 -27.50 -8.90
C GLN A 189 -3.98 -26.84 -10.27
N GLN A 190 -3.02 -26.11 -10.85
CA GLN A 190 -3.19 -25.34 -12.09
C GLN A 190 -4.34 -24.32 -12.03
N ARG A 191 -4.56 -23.74 -10.85
CA ARG A 191 -5.58 -22.72 -10.59
C ARG A 191 -5.05 -21.30 -10.69
N LEU A 192 -3.74 -21.13 -10.86
CA LEU A 192 -3.06 -19.85 -11.00
C LEU A 192 -2.25 -19.83 -12.29
N ASP A 193 -2.42 -18.75 -13.05
CA ASP A 193 -1.57 -18.37 -14.19
C ASP A 193 -1.03 -16.95 -13.93
N LEU A 194 -0.07 -16.88 -13.03
CA LEU A 194 0.50 -15.63 -12.52
C LEU A 194 1.98 -15.49 -12.95
N PRO A 195 2.49 -14.26 -13.07
CA PRO A 195 3.91 -14.02 -13.38
C PRO A 195 4.83 -14.67 -12.34
N VAL A 196 5.99 -15.12 -12.79
CA VAL A 196 6.98 -15.81 -11.95
C VAL A 196 7.46 -14.92 -10.80
N SER A 197 7.57 -13.61 -11.01
CA SER A 197 8.01 -12.66 -9.99
C SER A 197 6.93 -12.23 -9.00
N LEU A 198 5.63 -12.55 -9.22
CA LEU A 198 4.54 -12.09 -8.35
C LEU A 198 4.65 -12.58 -6.89
N PRO A 199 5.01 -13.84 -6.59
CA PRO A 199 5.13 -14.31 -5.20
C PRO A 199 6.02 -13.43 -4.33
N LYS A 200 7.05 -12.85 -4.90
CA LYS A 200 7.96 -11.90 -4.24
C LYS A 200 7.23 -10.69 -3.63
N TYR A 201 6.16 -10.22 -4.28
CA TYR A 201 5.43 -9.02 -3.86
C TYR A 201 4.25 -9.30 -2.94
N LEU A 202 3.77 -10.55 -2.88
CA LEU A 202 2.59 -10.90 -2.07
C LEU A 202 2.78 -10.59 -0.58
N GLY A 203 3.95 -10.89 -0.03
CA GLY A 203 4.29 -10.54 1.36
C GLY A 203 4.30 -9.03 1.58
N GLY A 204 4.93 -8.28 0.67
CA GLY A 204 4.92 -6.83 0.69
C GLY A 204 3.51 -6.24 0.67
N GLN A 205 2.61 -6.79 -0.14
CA GLN A 205 1.21 -6.38 -0.16
C GLN A 205 0.52 -6.61 1.20
N VAL A 206 0.70 -7.77 1.83
CA VAL A 206 0.16 -8.03 3.18
C VAL A 206 0.66 -6.99 4.18
N LEU A 207 1.94 -6.61 4.12
CA LEU A 207 2.50 -5.61 5.04
C LEU A 207 1.86 -4.23 4.81
N ILE A 208 1.68 -3.81 3.59
CA ILE A 208 1.12 -2.48 3.25
C ILE A 208 -0.39 -2.43 3.49
N GLU A 209 -1.12 -3.49 3.16
CA GLU A 209 -2.58 -3.54 3.33
C GLU A 209 -3.00 -3.52 4.81
N SER A 210 -2.28 -4.25 5.67
CA SER A 210 -2.75 -4.48 7.04
C SER A 210 -1.66 -4.55 8.11
N SER A 211 -0.38 -4.41 7.74
CA SER A 211 0.75 -4.78 8.61
C SER A 211 0.67 -6.23 9.10
N GLY A 212 0.02 -7.12 8.34
CA GLY A 212 -0.23 -8.51 8.72
C GLY A 212 -1.30 -8.71 9.82
N GLN A 213 -2.06 -7.68 10.19
CA GLN A 213 -3.08 -7.75 11.25
C GLN A 213 -4.32 -8.48 10.77
N GLN A 214 -4.72 -9.55 11.46
CA GLN A 214 -5.88 -10.37 11.11
C GLN A 214 -7.17 -9.55 11.02
N ARG A 215 -7.38 -8.61 11.94
CA ARG A 215 -8.62 -7.82 12.06
C ARG A 215 -8.47 -6.37 11.59
N ALA A 216 -7.54 -6.12 10.66
CA ALA A 216 -7.42 -4.82 10.04
C ALA A 216 -8.72 -4.46 9.29
N HIS A 217 -9.22 -3.23 9.49
CA HIS A 217 -10.47 -2.73 8.91
C HIS A 217 -10.29 -1.30 8.46
N SER A 218 -10.54 -1.05 7.19
CA SER A 218 -10.44 0.30 6.62
C SER A 218 -11.75 1.08 6.68
N ALA A 219 -11.66 2.41 6.52
CA ALA A 219 -12.83 3.27 6.38
C ALA A 219 -13.72 2.90 5.17
N ALA A 220 -13.15 2.28 4.14
CA ALA A 220 -13.88 1.74 2.98
C ALA A 220 -14.48 0.35 3.23
N ASN A 221 -14.50 -0.11 4.49
CA ASN A 221 -15.00 -1.43 4.89
C ASN A 221 -14.24 -2.62 4.27
N ALA A 222 -12.99 -2.41 3.85
CA ALA A 222 -12.10 -3.50 3.49
C ALA A 222 -11.61 -4.23 4.75
N LYS A 223 -11.39 -5.54 4.68
CA LYS A 223 -11.17 -6.39 5.87
C LYS A 223 -9.97 -7.30 5.73
N GLY A 224 -9.28 -7.43 6.86
CA GLY A 224 -8.28 -8.45 7.17
C GLY A 224 -6.92 -8.22 6.53
N ILE A 225 -6.12 -9.28 6.49
CA ILE A 225 -4.70 -9.23 6.14
C ILE A 225 -4.41 -8.70 4.74
N LEU A 226 -5.36 -8.86 3.81
CA LEU A 226 -5.26 -8.43 2.42
C LEU A 226 -6.31 -7.39 2.04
N GLN A 227 -6.96 -6.76 3.03
CA GLN A 227 -7.92 -5.67 2.88
C GLN A 227 -8.96 -5.93 1.76
N LEU A 228 -9.57 -7.13 1.79
CA LEU A 228 -10.58 -7.49 0.81
C LEU A 228 -11.83 -6.61 0.95
N SER A 229 -12.25 -6.00 -0.14
CA SER A 229 -13.47 -5.20 -0.20
C SER A 229 -14.72 -6.06 0.01
N PRO A 230 -15.88 -5.47 0.38
CA PRO A 230 -17.14 -6.20 0.49
C PRO A 230 -17.53 -6.94 -0.79
N SER A 231 -17.25 -6.37 -1.98
CA SER A 231 -17.46 -7.03 -3.26
C SER A 231 -16.55 -8.24 -3.45
N ALA A 232 -15.25 -8.10 -3.16
CA ALA A 232 -14.28 -9.19 -3.26
C ALA A 232 -14.66 -10.36 -2.34
N LEU A 233 -15.05 -10.09 -1.09
CA LEU A 233 -15.53 -11.12 -0.15
C LEU A 233 -16.76 -11.84 -0.67
N LYS A 234 -17.70 -11.11 -1.30
CA LYS A 234 -18.90 -11.69 -1.91
C LYS A 234 -18.55 -12.54 -3.13
N ASP A 235 -17.69 -12.05 -4.02
CA ASP A 235 -17.27 -12.76 -5.23
C ASP A 235 -16.53 -14.06 -4.91
N CYS A 236 -15.77 -14.07 -3.82
CA CYS A 236 -15.16 -15.28 -3.25
C CYS A 236 -16.10 -16.13 -2.39
N ARG A 237 -17.36 -15.73 -2.23
CA ARG A 237 -18.38 -16.43 -1.43
C ARG A 237 -17.98 -16.63 0.05
N ILE A 238 -17.18 -15.72 0.59
CA ILE A 238 -16.76 -15.75 2.00
C ILE A 238 -17.91 -15.18 2.84
N LYS A 239 -18.49 -16.02 3.71
CA LYS A 239 -19.59 -15.62 4.61
C LYS A 239 -19.09 -14.62 5.67
N PRO A 240 -19.96 -13.74 6.21
CA PRO A 240 -19.58 -12.73 7.21
C PRO A 240 -18.80 -13.26 8.43
N ALA A 241 -19.16 -14.47 8.91
CA ALA A 241 -18.44 -15.13 10.02
C ALA A 241 -16.97 -15.42 9.70
N ASN A 242 -16.62 -15.57 8.42
CA ASN A 242 -15.29 -15.94 7.96
C ASN A 242 -14.52 -14.78 7.29
N HIS A 243 -15.02 -13.55 7.36
CA HIS A 243 -14.34 -12.39 6.76
C HIS A 243 -12.92 -12.18 7.29
N TRP A 244 -12.62 -12.66 8.49
CA TRP A 244 -11.32 -12.57 9.16
C TRP A 244 -10.50 -13.88 9.09
N HIS A 245 -10.98 -14.86 8.33
CA HIS A 245 -10.30 -16.14 8.20
C HIS A 245 -9.12 -16.00 7.24
N ARG A 246 -7.89 -16.11 7.76
CA ARG A 246 -6.66 -15.79 7.02
C ARG A 246 -6.46 -16.65 5.77
N LEU A 247 -6.68 -17.97 5.84
CA LEU A 247 -6.57 -18.84 4.66
C LEU A 247 -7.61 -18.49 3.60
N ALA A 248 -8.85 -18.17 4.00
CA ALA A 248 -9.90 -17.74 3.08
C ALA A 248 -9.51 -16.44 2.34
N GLN A 249 -8.90 -15.50 3.07
CA GLN A 249 -8.45 -14.25 2.48
C GLN A 249 -7.30 -14.43 1.50
N ILE A 250 -6.31 -15.26 1.84
CA ILE A 250 -5.20 -15.58 0.94
C ILE A 250 -5.73 -16.24 -0.33
N ASP A 251 -6.56 -17.26 -0.21
CA ASP A 251 -7.15 -17.96 -1.36
C ASP A 251 -7.97 -17.03 -2.26
N CYS A 252 -8.80 -16.18 -1.64
CA CYS A 252 -9.58 -15.19 -2.37
C CYS A 252 -8.69 -14.17 -3.10
N ALA A 253 -7.68 -13.62 -2.44
CA ALA A 253 -6.78 -12.64 -3.04
C ALA A 253 -6.03 -13.24 -4.24
N LEU A 254 -5.52 -14.45 -4.13
CA LEU A 254 -4.85 -15.16 -5.22
C LEU A 254 -5.80 -15.39 -6.41
N LYS A 255 -7.04 -15.81 -6.15
CA LYS A 255 -8.07 -15.96 -7.18
C LYS A 255 -8.37 -14.65 -7.90
N LEU A 256 -8.47 -13.53 -7.16
CA LEU A 256 -8.71 -12.22 -7.76
C LEU A 256 -7.50 -11.73 -8.56
N MET A 257 -6.29 -11.98 -8.08
CA MET A 257 -5.06 -11.66 -8.83
C MET A 257 -4.95 -12.45 -10.13
N ASP A 258 -5.28 -13.74 -10.10
CA ASP A 258 -5.31 -14.59 -11.27
C ASP A 258 -6.39 -14.12 -12.29
N GLN A 259 -7.56 -13.72 -11.80
CA GLN A 259 -8.58 -13.12 -12.66
C GLN A 259 -8.10 -11.79 -13.27
N ASN A 260 -7.43 -10.94 -12.49
CA ASN A 260 -6.84 -9.71 -13.00
C ASN A 260 -5.75 -10.00 -14.04
N ALA A 261 -4.92 -11.02 -13.81
CA ALA A 261 -3.88 -11.44 -14.76
C ALA A 261 -4.50 -11.86 -16.09
N ARG A 262 -5.52 -12.71 -16.07
CA ARG A 262 -6.24 -13.11 -17.31
C ARG A 262 -6.85 -11.93 -18.06
N ASN A 263 -7.41 -10.96 -17.34
CA ASN A 263 -8.04 -9.78 -17.94
C ASN A 263 -7.01 -8.82 -18.54
N LEU A 264 -5.85 -8.67 -17.89
CA LEU A 264 -4.83 -7.71 -18.30
C LEU A 264 -3.79 -8.28 -19.27
N ARG A 265 -3.64 -9.60 -19.38
CA ARG A 265 -2.64 -10.22 -20.23
C ARG A 265 -2.82 -9.84 -21.71
N PRO A 266 -4.02 -9.93 -22.34
CA PRO A 266 -4.15 -9.57 -23.76
C PRO A 266 -3.76 -8.10 -24.05
N PRO A 267 -4.26 -7.07 -23.34
CA PRO A 267 -3.85 -5.69 -23.58
C PRO A 267 -2.38 -5.44 -23.22
N PHE A 268 -1.82 -6.17 -22.24
CA PHE A 268 -0.40 -6.10 -21.92
C PHE A 268 0.46 -6.64 -23.05
N GLU A 269 0.18 -7.83 -23.56
CA GLU A 269 0.92 -8.45 -24.65
C GLU A 269 0.83 -7.62 -25.94
N ALA A 270 -0.35 -7.06 -26.24
CA ALA A 270 -0.51 -6.17 -27.40
C ALA A 270 0.38 -4.92 -27.29
N ARG A 271 0.67 -4.43 -26.09
CA ARG A 271 1.48 -3.23 -25.84
C ARG A 271 2.95 -3.54 -25.59
N PHE A 272 3.26 -4.57 -24.82
CA PHE A 272 4.57 -4.86 -24.25
C PHE A 272 5.07 -6.28 -24.53
N GLY A 273 4.38 -7.08 -25.37
CA GLY A 273 4.78 -8.45 -25.68
C GLY A 273 6.11 -8.61 -26.42
N HIS A 274 6.72 -7.50 -26.87
CA HIS A 274 8.04 -7.47 -27.48
C HIS A 274 9.19 -7.25 -26.49
N LEU A 275 8.87 -7.02 -25.19
CA LEU A 275 9.90 -6.84 -24.16
C LEU A 275 10.66 -8.15 -23.92
N PRO A 276 11.93 -8.09 -23.46
CA PRO A 276 12.62 -9.24 -22.91
C PRO A 276 11.78 -9.90 -21.78
N ASP A 277 11.79 -11.24 -21.75
CA ASP A 277 10.92 -12.02 -20.85
C ASP A 277 10.98 -11.57 -19.40
N ASP A 278 12.17 -11.42 -18.82
CA ASP A 278 12.35 -10.99 -17.42
C ASP A 278 11.76 -9.59 -17.17
N LYS A 279 11.94 -8.68 -18.11
CA LYS A 279 11.42 -7.33 -18.02
C LYS A 279 9.91 -7.30 -18.20
N GLY A 280 9.39 -8.10 -19.12
CA GLY A 280 7.96 -8.29 -19.35
C GLY A 280 7.28 -8.87 -18.11
N ASP A 281 7.83 -9.93 -17.52
CA ASP A 281 7.32 -10.54 -16.29
C ASP A 281 7.30 -9.56 -15.12
N GLN A 282 8.41 -8.84 -14.90
CA GLN A 282 8.49 -7.84 -13.84
C GLN A 282 7.50 -6.69 -14.05
N LEU A 283 7.38 -6.17 -15.26
CA LEU A 283 6.43 -5.10 -15.58
C LEU A 283 4.99 -5.57 -15.37
N PHE A 284 4.65 -6.74 -15.87
CA PHE A 284 3.31 -7.31 -15.71
C PHE A 284 2.97 -7.53 -14.22
N THR A 285 3.93 -8.03 -13.45
CA THR A 285 3.79 -8.16 -11.99
C THR A 285 3.48 -6.83 -11.31
N LEU A 286 4.23 -5.76 -11.60
CA LEU A 286 3.98 -4.45 -11.01
C LEU A 286 2.61 -3.88 -11.41
N LEU A 287 2.15 -4.15 -12.63
CA LEU A 287 0.81 -3.76 -13.06
C LEU A 287 -0.28 -4.57 -12.36
N LEU A 288 -0.04 -5.84 -12.04
CA LEU A 288 -0.98 -6.65 -11.22
C LEU A 288 -1.04 -6.16 -9.78
N VAL A 289 0.09 -5.78 -9.18
CA VAL A 289 0.14 -5.13 -7.87
C VAL A 289 -0.67 -3.82 -7.92
N GLN A 290 -0.50 -3.01 -8.95
CA GLN A 290 -1.29 -1.79 -9.16
C GLN A 290 -2.78 -2.09 -9.33
N ALA A 291 -3.14 -3.15 -10.06
CA ALA A 291 -4.52 -3.56 -10.30
C ALA A 291 -5.21 -4.05 -9.03
N TYR A 292 -4.48 -4.65 -8.11
CA TYR A 292 -5.02 -5.04 -6.80
C TYR A 292 -5.54 -3.84 -6.02
N HIS A 293 -4.76 -2.77 -5.97
CA HIS A 293 -5.13 -1.53 -5.27
C HIS A 293 -6.16 -0.69 -6.03
N GLY A 294 -5.91 -0.46 -7.32
CA GLY A 294 -6.66 0.49 -8.14
C GLY A 294 -7.82 -0.10 -8.94
N GLY A 295 -7.86 -1.43 -9.06
CA GLY A 295 -8.78 -2.15 -9.93
C GLY A 295 -8.20 -2.42 -11.33
N ALA A 296 -8.47 -3.63 -11.86
CA ALA A 296 -7.96 -4.06 -13.17
C ALA A 296 -8.40 -3.16 -14.33
N SER A 297 -9.63 -2.65 -14.31
CA SER A 297 -10.15 -1.77 -15.37
C SER A 297 -9.34 -0.47 -15.53
N ARG A 298 -8.84 0.09 -14.43
CA ARG A 298 -7.97 1.28 -14.51
C ARG A 298 -6.62 0.96 -15.13
N VAL A 299 -6.00 -0.16 -14.74
CA VAL A 299 -4.74 -0.59 -15.34
C VAL A 299 -4.94 -0.91 -16.81
N GLN A 300 -6.04 -1.55 -17.18
CA GLN A 300 -6.42 -1.76 -18.57
C GLN A 300 -6.52 -0.44 -19.35
N SER A 301 -7.12 0.60 -18.75
CA SER A 301 -7.19 1.93 -19.37
C SER A 301 -5.81 2.54 -19.62
N LEU A 302 -4.80 2.27 -18.77
CA LEU A 302 -3.43 2.72 -19.03
C LEU A 302 -2.80 2.01 -20.25
N LEU A 303 -3.31 0.86 -20.65
CA LEU A 303 -2.81 0.08 -21.78
C LEU A 303 -3.53 0.39 -23.10
N GLU A 304 -4.83 0.67 -23.04
CA GLU A 304 -5.73 0.69 -24.21
C GLU A 304 -6.42 2.03 -24.46
N ASN A 305 -6.74 2.82 -23.42
CA ASN A 305 -7.52 4.05 -23.58
C ASN A 305 -6.75 5.07 -24.43
N GLU A 306 -7.41 5.70 -25.39
CA GLU A 306 -6.81 6.64 -26.35
C GLU A 306 -5.96 7.75 -25.71
N THR A 307 -6.40 8.25 -24.57
CA THR A 307 -5.70 9.33 -23.86
C THR A 307 -4.71 8.81 -22.81
N LEU A 308 -5.15 7.83 -21.99
CA LEU A 308 -4.38 7.36 -20.85
C LEU A 308 -3.24 6.41 -21.24
N SER A 309 -3.31 5.79 -22.42
CA SER A 309 -2.26 4.89 -22.92
C SER A 309 -1.07 5.59 -23.57
N LYS A 310 -1.11 6.90 -23.77
CA LYS A 310 0.00 7.64 -24.39
C LYS A 310 1.35 7.40 -23.70
N PRO A 311 1.46 7.43 -22.36
CA PRO A 311 2.70 7.05 -21.70
C PRO A 311 3.12 5.59 -21.96
N ALA A 312 2.18 4.65 -21.99
CA ALA A 312 2.48 3.25 -22.29
C ALA A 312 3.03 3.07 -23.70
N ILE A 313 2.47 3.79 -24.68
CA ILE A 313 2.98 3.78 -26.06
C ILE A 313 4.43 4.29 -26.10
N TYR A 314 4.69 5.42 -25.45
CA TYR A 314 6.04 5.99 -25.39
C TYR A 314 7.03 5.01 -24.74
N PHE A 315 6.70 4.47 -23.57
CA PHE A 315 7.57 3.53 -22.87
C PHE A 315 7.77 2.21 -23.63
N ALA A 316 6.79 1.74 -24.37
CA ALA A 316 6.93 0.56 -25.20
C ALA A 316 7.95 0.77 -26.35
N GLN A 317 7.96 1.96 -26.93
CA GLN A 317 8.92 2.34 -27.99
C GLN A 317 10.33 2.57 -27.45
N GLU A 318 10.45 3.19 -26.28
CA GLU A 318 11.72 3.57 -25.65
C GLU A 318 12.14 2.61 -24.52
N HIS A 319 11.62 1.41 -24.51
CA HIS A 319 11.73 0.49 -23.37
C HIS A 319 13.16 0.19 -22.93
N GLU A 320 14.14 0.22 -23.83
CA GLU A 320 15.55 -0.04 -23.51
C GLU A 320 16.12 0.98 -22.50
N ARG A 321 15.60 2.21 -22.51
CA ARG A 321 16.04 3.31 -21.64
C ARG A 321 15.46 3.26 -20.22
N PHE A 322 14.45 2.43 -19.98
CA PHE A 322 13.68 2.43 -18.75
C PHE A 322 13.64 1.05 -18.11
N SER A 323 13.71 0.97 -16.80
CA SER A 323 13.42 -0.27 -16.06
C SER A 323 11.92 -0.61 -16.10
N ALA A 324 11.56 -1.85 -15.77
CA ALA A 324 10.15 -2.23 -15.60
C ALA A 324 9.44 -1.35 -14.57
N GLY A 325 10.13 -0.97 -13.49
CA GLY A 325 9.63 -0.03 -12.50
C GLY A 325 9.37 1.35 -13.08
N ASP A 326 10.32 1.92 -13.85
CA ASP A 326 10.13 3.23 -14.50
C ASP A 326 8.92 3.24 -15.43
N ILE A 327 8.69 2.15 -16.16
CA ILE A 327 7.53 2.02 -17.05
C ILE A 327 6.23 1.98 -16.24
N ALA A 328 6.14 1.07 -15.24
CA ALA A 328 4.94 0.92 -14.42
C ALA A 328 4.58 2.23 -13.69
N PHE A 329 5.57 2.87 -13.07
CA PHE A 329 5.36 4.14 -12.37
C PHE A 329 5.09 5.30 -13.32
N GLY A 330 5.82 5.37 -14.43
CA GLY A 330 5.65 6.40 -15.45
C GLY A 330 4.25 6.41 -16.03
N MET A 331 3.66 5.23 -16.27
CA MET A 331 2.28 5.13 -16.77
C MET A 331 1.29 5.77 -15.79
N VAL A 332 1.42 5.55 -14.49
CA VAL A 332 0.57 6.17 -13.46
C VAL A 332 0.93 7.64 -13.27
N PHE A 333 2.22 7.96 -13.16
CA PHE A 333 2.73 9.31 -12.92
C PHE A 333 2.24 10.32 -13.96
N HIS A 334 2.35 10.00 -15.24
CA HIS A 334 1.90 10.87 -16.34
C HIS A 334 0.38 10.93 -16.49
N ASN A 335 -0.37 10.10 -15.75
CA ASN A 335 -1.83 10.12 -15.69
C ASN A 335 -2.38 10.64 -14.36
N LEU A 336 -1.54 11.17 -13.46
CA LEU A 336 -2.01 11.75 -12.20
C LEU A 336 -3.06 12.82 -12.44
N GLY A 337 -4.15 12.77 -11.66
CA GLY A 337 -5.31 13.65 -11.77
C GLY A 337 -6.30 13.26 -12.87
N ARG A 338 -6.05 12.20 -13.64
CA ARG A 338 -6.96 11.66 -14.66
C ARG A 338 -7.51 10.32 -14.18
N ASP A 339 -8.75 10.00 -14.53
CA ASP A 339 -9.41 8.72 -14.21
C ASP A 339 -9.15 8.23 -12.76
N ARG A 340 -9.21 9.14 -11.79
CA ARG A 340 -8.96 8.88 -10.37
C ARG A 340 -7.56 8.36 -10.04
N PHE A 341 -6.58 8.48 -10.93
CA PHE A 341 -5.18 8.27 -10.57
C PHE A 341 -4.72 9.39 -9.66
N GLY A 342 -4.53 9.10 -8.40
CA GLY A 342 -4.02 10.02 -7.38
C GLY A 342 -2.68 9.57 -6.84
N LEU A 343 -2.14 10.32 -5.87
CA LEU A 343 -0.88 9.98 -5.20
C LEU A 343 -0.91 8.60 -4.53
N ALA A 344 -2.06 8.18 -3.99
CA ALA A 344 -2.20 6.86 -3.40
C ALA A 344 -1.94 5.74 -4.43
N SER A 345 -2.46 5.91 -5.66
CA SER A 345 -2.21 4.95 -6.75
C SER A 345 -0.74 4.92 -7.17
N LEU A 346 -0.08 6.08 -7.17
CA LEU A 346 1.34 6.20 -7.49
C LEU A 346 2.23 5.53 -6.43
N TYR A 347 1.91 5.73 -5.14
CA TYR A 347 2.76 5.28 -4.04
C TYR A 347 2.57 3.82 -3.67
N TYR A 348 1.41 3.25 -3.94
CA TYR A 348 1.11 1.88 -3.52
C TYR A 348 2.16 0.86 -3.98
N VAL A 349 2.51 0.87 -5.26
CA VAL A 349 3.52 -0.06 -5.80
C VAL A 349 4.90 0.18 -5.19
N ALA A 350 5.27 1.46 -4.96
CA ALA A 350 6.53 1.79 -4.27
C ALA A 350 6.54 1.27 -2.83
N ASP A 351 5.44 1.41 -2.12
CA ASP A 351 5.31 0.95 -0.74
C ASP A 351 5.40 -0.58 -0.66
N VAL A 352 4.72 -1.29 -1.55
CA VAL A 352 4.81 -2.75 -1.68
C VAL A 352 6.24 -3.19 -2.00
N GLN A 353 6.93 -2.50 -2.92
CA GLN A 353 8.34 -2.77 -3.24
C GLN A 353 9.24 -2.61 -2.00
N LEU A 354 9.10 -1.52 -1.26
CA LEU A 354 9.89 -1.25 -0.05
C LEU A 354 9.60 -2.25 1.07
N ALA A 355 8.33 -2.66 1.21
CA ALA A 355 7.94 -3.70 2.16
C ALA A 355 8.53 -5.07 1.77
N THR A 356 8.54 -5.40 0.48
CA THR A 356 9.20 -6.60 -0.05
C THR A 356 10.71 -6.58 0.21
N GLU A 357 11.38 -5.45 -0.03
CA GLU A 357 12.79 -5.28 0.30
C GLU A 357 13.07 -5.47 1.80
N ALA A 358 12.17 -4.99 2.67
CA ALA A 358 12.30 -5.17 4.11
C ALA A 358 12.18 -6.65 4.51
N LEU A 359 11.27 -7.41 3.89
CA LEU A 359 11.14 -8.86 4.09
C LEU A 359 12.41 -9.59 3.62
N CYS A 360 12.88 -9.28 2.41
CA CYS A 360 14.01 -9.95 1.80
C CYS A 360 15.37 -9.62 2.46
N LYS A 361 15.44 -8.62 3.30
CA LYS A 361 16.61 -8.35 4.17
C LYS A 361 16.67 -9.23 5.41
N THR A 362 15.59 -9.94 5.74
CA THR A 362 15.58 -10.84 6.89
C THR A 362 16.37 -12.11 6.58
N ALA A 363 17.16 -12.61 7.54
CA ALA A 363 17.95 -13.83 7.38
C ALA A 363 17.07 -15.05 7.01
N ARG A 364 15.80 -15.04 7.40
CA ARG A 364 14.87 -16.13 7.11
C ARG A 364 14.50 -16.22 5.64
N LEU A 365 14.42 -15.10 4.91
CA LEU A 365 13.90 -15.04 3.54
C LEU A 365 14.95 -14.69 2.49
N ALA A 366 16.10 -14.13 2.88
CA ALA A 366 17.11 -13.59 1.97
C ALA A 366 17.56 -14.59 0.88
N ASP A 367 17.73 -15.86 1.25
CA ASP A 367 18.23 -16.91 0.35
C ASP A 367 17.08 -17.79 -0.23
N THR A 368 15.84 -17.40 -0.02
CA THR A 368 14.70 -18.15 -0.57
C THR A 368 14.38 -17.73 -2.01
N ARG A 369 13.80 -18.65 -2.80
CA ARG A 369 13.27 -18.34 -4.14
C ARG A 369 12.25 -17.19 -4.15
N PHE A 370 11.71 -16.88 -2.99
CA PHE A 370 10.78 -15.78 -2.77
C PHE A 370 11.45 -14.40 -2.88
N CYS A 371 12.75 -14.32 -2.58
CA CYS A 371 13.52 -13.07 -2.60
C CYS A 371 14.56 -13.01 -3.73
N GLN A 372 14.76 -14.09 -4.42
CA GLN A 372 15.58 -14.16 -5.64
C GLN A 372 14.73 -13.80 -6.86
#